data_dfb2708109f6cfba7cc019da2cb7ec14
#
_entry.id   dfb2708109f6cfba7cc019da2cb7ec14
#
_cell.length_a   1.000
_cell.length_b   1.000
_cell.length_c   1.000
_cell.angle_alpha   90.00
_cell.angle_beta   90.00
_cell.angle_gamma   90.00
#
_symmetry.space_group_name_H-M   'P 1'
#
loop_
_entity.id
_entity.type
_entity.pdbx_description
1 polymer ?
#
loop_
_entity_poly.entity_id
_entity_poly.type
_entity_poly.pdbx_seq_one_letter_code
_entity_poly.pdbx_strand_id
1 'polypeptide(L)'
;MFSKAYNIANKFTHPFIIVLRTEDGHLEGGLGSFIVLNDEGWCMTAAHNFGVAFTFNQHQQERLAYEKQKSHLSEQAQQDSQTPSTQGMKNPKWLTHFALLLGGQSIPILQNFIYGEHDIAFFQIDPKGFSAQPVYPKIKNQKAITPGTSLCKLGFPFVEVNPTFDMHTATFGLSPQLLPIPLFPIEGIYTRNILRGMTQDGSMDIL
;
A
#
# COMPACT_ATOMS: atom_id res chain seq x y z
N MET A 1 -15.03 26.47 5.40
CA MET A 1 -15.92 26.06 4.30
C MET A 1 -16.15 24.55 4.26
N PHE A 2 -15.15 23.70 4.51
CA PHE A 2 -15.25 22.23 4.39
C PHE A 2 -15.59 21.45 5.67
N SER A 3 -15.82 22.09 6.82
CA SER A 3 -16.00 21.38 8.11
C SER A 3 -17.10 20.31 8.06
N LYS A 4 -18.24 20.61 7.43
CA LYS A 4 -19.32 19.63 7.28
C LYS A 4 -18.91 18.45 6.37
N ALA A 5 -18.25 18.73 5.24
CA ALA A 5 -17.75 17.70 4.31
C ALA A 5 -16.67 16.85 4.96
N TYR A 6 -15.74 17.47 5.68
CA TYR A 6 -14.71 16.79 6.46
C TYR A 6 -15.32 15.83 7.49
N ASN A 7 -16.28 16.31 8.31
CA ASN A 7 -16.92 15.48 9.33
C ASN A 7 -17.68 14.28 8.75
N ILE A 8 -18.20 14.41 7.52
CA ILE A 8 -18.84 13.29 6.82
C ILE A 8 -17.77 12.34 6.29
N ALA A 9 -16.76 12.84 5.59
CA ALA A 9 -15.75 12.02 4.93
C ALA A 9 -14.81 11.31 5.92
N ASN A 10 -14.54 11.90 7.07
CA ASN A 10 -13.77 11.29 8.14
C ASN A 10 -14.38 9.96 8.66
N LYS A 11 -15.67 9.75 8.44
CA LYS A 11 -16.36 8.52 8.87
C LYS A 11 -16.05 7.30 8.01
N PHE A 12 -15.61 7.52 6.77
CA PHE A 12 -15.29 6.43 5.83
C PHE A 12 -13.88 6.50 5.24
N THR A 13 -13.07 7.51 5.65
CA THR A 13 -11.67 7.65 5.21
C THR A 13 -10.73 7.22 6.32
N HIS A 14 -9.88 6.25 6.05
CA HIS A 14 -9.01 5.63 7.05
C HIS A 14 -7.57 5.53 6.55
N PRO A 15 -6.57 5.49 7.45
CA PRO A 15 -5.18 5.29 7.10
C PRO A 15 -4.94 3.86 6.58
N PHE A 16 -4.19 3.76 5.49
CA PHE A 16 -3.67 2.54 4.93
C PHE A 16 -2.17 2.50 5.21
N ILE A 17 -1.76 1.73 6.20
CA ILE A 17 -0.39 1.67 6.66
C ILE A 17 0.29 0.47 6.02
N ILE A 18 1.46 0.69 5.43
CA ILE A 18 2.31 -0.33 4.83
C ILE A 18 3.55 -0.42 5.68
N VAL A 19 3.92 -1.60 6.13
CA VAL A 19 5.16 -1.84 6.85
C VAL A 19 5.92 -3.00 6.21
N LEU A 20 7.22 -2.86 6.09
CA LEU A 20 8.07 -3.86 5.47
C LEU A 20 9.39 -4.06 6.22
N ARG A 21 9.99 -5.23 6.01
CA ARG A 21 11.31 -5.58 6.51
C ARG A 21 12.13 -6.24 5.41
N THR A 22 13.37 -5.82 5.25
CA THR A 22 14.34 -6.38 4.30
C THR A 22 15.21 -7.47 4.93
N GLU A 23 15.98 -8.17 4.10
CA GLU A 23 16.87 -9.26 4.52
C GLU A 23 17.98 -8.78 5.48
N ASP A 24 18.48 -7.55 5.31
CA ASP A 24 19.45 -6.91 6.21
C ASP A 24 18.82 -6.38 7.52
N GLY A 25 17.50 -6.52 7.68
CA GLY A 25 16.77 -6.12 8.88
C GLY A 25 16.28 -4.67 8.88
N HIS A 26 16.48 -3.92 7.78
CA HIS A 26 15.94 -2.57 7.66
C HIS A 26 14.40 -2.61 7.70
N LEU A 27 13.81 -1.67 8.43
CA LEU A 27 12.37 -1.51 8.59
C LEU A 27 11.93 -0.21 7.93
N GLU A 28 10.84 -0.27 7.18
CA GLU A 28 10.27 0.90 6.54
C GLU A 28 8.75 0.91 6.73
N GLY A 29 8.20 2.11 6.90
CA GLY A 29 6.77 2.34 7.00
C GLY A 29 6.29 3.35 5.98
N GLY A 30 5.18 3.05 5.31
CA GLY A 30 4.48 3.93 4.39
C GLY A 30 3.05 4.21 4.85
N LEU A 31 2.50 5.33 4.43
CA LEU A 31 1.16 5.75 4.79
C LEU A 31 0.39 6.22 3.57
N GLY A 32 -0.71 5.53 3.29
CA GLY A 32 -1.71 5.92 2.31
C GLY A 32 -3.06 6.16 2.97
N SER A 33 -4.10 6.21 2.16
CA SER A 33 -5.49 6.30 2.61
C SER A 33 -6.37 5.31 1.86
N PHE A 34 -7.41 4.84 2.51
CA PHE A 34 -8.49 4.11 1.87
C PHE A 34 -9.85 4.65 2.31
N ILE A 35 -10.86 4.39 1.51
CA ILE A 35 -12.25 4.71 1.83
C ILE A 35 -13.10 3.44 1.85
N VAL A 36 -13.99 3.34 2.83
CA VAL A 36 -14.99 2.27 2.89
C VAL A 36 -16.18 2.70 2.05
N LEU A 37 -16.57 1.88 1.07
CA LEU A 37 -17.57 2.23 0.06
C LEU A 37 -18.99 1.81 0.46
N ASN A 38 -19.13 0.69 1.15
CA ASN A 38 -20.44 0.12 1.51
C ASN A 38 -20.35 -0.82 2.73
N ASP A 39 -21.48 -1.33 3.13
CA ASP A 39 -21.66 -2.26 4.26
C ASP A 39 -21.19 -3.70 3.98
N GLU A 40 -20.93 -4.06 2.73
CA GLU A 40 -20.35 -5.33 2.37
C GLU A 40 -18.80 -5.37 2.56
N GLY A 41 -18.21 -4.27 3.05
CA GLY A 41 -16.79 -4.17 3.31
C GLY A 41 -15.94 -3.83 2.08
N TRP A 42 -16.56 -3.37 0.98
CA TRP A 42 -15.80 -2.87 -0.17
C TRP A 42 -15.10 -1.55 0.16
N CYS A 43 -13.84 -1.51 -0.19
CA CYS A 43 -12.96 -0.35 0.02
C CYS A 43 -12.27 0.05 -1.28
N MET A 44 -11.81 1.29 -1.35
CA MET A 44 -11.02 1.82 -2.46
C MET A 44 -9.76 2.53 -1.94
N THR A 45 -8.64 2.31 -2.63
CA THR A 45 -7.36 2.99 -2.38
C THR A 45 -6.60 3.20 -3.69
N ALA A 46 -5.43 3.82 -3.63
CA ALA A 46 -4.52 3.90 -4.77
C ALA A 46 -3.88 2.54 -5.06
N ALA A 47 -3.73 2.16 -6.33
CA ALA A 47 -3.18 0.86 -6.73
C ALA A 47 -1.72 0.69 -6.26
N HIS A 48 -0.93 1.76 -6.24
CA HIS A 48 0.47 1.70 -5.79
C HIS A 48 0.62 1.27 -4.32
N ASN A 49 -0.41 1.43 -3.47
CA ASN A 49 -0.40 0.94 -2.10
C ASN A 49 -0.29 -0.59 -2.02
N PHE A 50 -0.65 -1.31 -3.08
CA PHE A 50 -0.46 -2.75 -3.20
C PHE A 50 0.89 -3.14 -3.82
N GLY A 51 1.69 -2.17 -4.27
CA GLY A 51 2.97 -2.41 -4.94
C GLY A 51 3.93 -3.25 -4.09
N VAL A 52 3.95 -3.05 -2.78
CA VAL A 52 4.78 -3.83 -1.85
C VAL A 52 4.47 -5.34 -1.92
N ALA A 53 3.21 -5.73 -2.09
CA ALA A 53 2.82 -7.13 -2.18
C ALA A 53 3.37 -7.79 -3.46
N PHE A 54 3.38 -7.07 -4.58
CA PHE A 54 3.99 -7.55 -5.83
C PHE A 54 5.50 -7.69 -5.69
N THR A 55 6.17 -6.66 -5.14
CA THR A 55 7.62 -6.70 -4.89
C THR A 55 8.00 -7.84 -3.94
N PHE A 56 7.22 -8.07 -2.89
CA PHE A 56 7.44 -9.18 -1.98
C PHE A 56 7.34 -10.52 -2.71
N ASN A 57 6.29 -10.74 -3.51
CA ASN A 57 6.13 -11.98 -4.27
C ASN A 57 7.30 -12.21 -5.24
N GLN A 58 7.75 -11.17 -5.95
CA GLN A 58 8.92 -11.23 -6.81
C GLN A 58 10.16 -11.64 -6.01
N HIS A 59 10.45 -10.97 -4.91
CA HIS A 59 11.60 -11.27 -4.05
C HIS A 59 11.54 -12.69 -3.46
N GLN A 60 10.34 -13.23 -3.14
CA GLN A 60 10.22 -14.62 -2.71
C GLN A 60 10.63 -15.60 -3.83
N GLN A 61 10.25 -15.32 -5.09
CA GLN A 61 10.68 -16.16 -6.22
C GLN A 61 12.20 -16.10 -6.43
N GLU A 62 12.81 -14.92 -6.34
CA GLU A 62 14.24 -14.73 -6.43
C GLU A 62 14.99 -15.47 -5.31
N ARG A 63 14.49 -15.40 -4.08
CA ARG A 63 15.05 -16.15 -2.93
C ARG A 63 14.98 -17.66 -3.14
N LEU A 64 13.86 -18.17 -3.60
CA LEU A 64 13.71 -19.60 -3.89
C LEU A 64 14.66 -20.07 -5.00
N ALA A 65 14.86 -19.26 -6.04
CA ALA A 65 15.84 -19.55 -7.10
C ALA A 65 17.28 -19.56 -6.56
N TYR A 66 17.62 -18.57 -5.73
CA TYR A 66 18.91 -18.48 -5.08
C TYR A 66 19.21 -19.68 -4.18
N GLU A 67 18.28 -20.09 -3.33
CA GLU A 67 18.47 -21.25 -2.44
C GLU A 67 18.61 -22.56 -3.22
N LYS A 68 17.87 -22.74 -4.31
CA LYS A 68 18.05 -23.88 -5.23
C LYS A 68 19.45 -23.90 -5.86
N GLN A 69 19.91 -22.76 -6.36
CA GLN A 69 21.25 -22.66 -6.94
C GLN A 69 22.35 -22.99 -5.92
N LYS A 70 22.19 -22.46 -4.71
CA LYS A 70 23.12 -22.70 -3.60
C LYS A 70 23.19 -24.19 -3.21
N SER A 71 22.04 -24.88 -3.14
CA SER A 71 22.01 -26.33 -2.84
C SER A 71 22.71 -27.16 -3.93
N HIS A 72 22.49 -26.87 -5.21
CA HIS A 72 23.17 -27.54 -6.31
C HIS A 72 24.70 -27.34 -6.29
N LEU A 73 25.15 -26.10 -5.99
CA LEU A 73 26.57 -25.79 -5.89
C LEU A 73 27.21 -26.51 -4.69
N SER A 74 26.51 -26.65 -3.57
CA SER A 74 27.01 -27.39 -2.39
C SER A 74 27.12 -28.91 -2.65
N GLU A 75 26.20 -29.49 -3.40
CA GLU A 75 26.23 -30.89 -3.82
C GLU A 75 27.40 -31.17 -4.79
N GLN A 76 27.63 -30.26 -5.75
CA GLN A 76 28.78 -30.39 -6.68
C GLN A 76 30.14 -30.21 -5.98
N ALA A 77 30.23 -29.26 -5.03
CA ALA A 77 31.46 -29.05 -4.27
C ALA A 77 31.85 -30.24 -3.38
N GLN A 78 30.88 -31.01 -2.89
CA GLN A 78 31.12 -32.25 -2.15
C GLN A 78 31.66 -33.35 -3.06
N GLN A 79 31.39 -33.35 -4.36
CA GLN A 79 31.89 -34.32 -5.33
C GLN A 79 33.29 -33.98 -5.84
N ASP A 80 33.65 -32.69 -5.98
CA ASP A 80 34.87 -32.25 -6.65
C ASP A 80 36.03 -31.86 -5.69
N SER A 81 35.88 -31.91 -4.37
CA SER A 81 36.87 -31.48 -3.37
C SER A 81 37.48 -30.07 -3.60
N GLN A 82 36.82 -29.23 -4.38
CA GLN A 82 37.21 -27.84 -4.61
C GLN A 82 36.26 -26.88 -3.86
N THR A 83 36.85 -25.96 -3.12
CA THR A 83 36.11 -24.93 -2.41
C THR A 83 35.45 -23.99 -3.42
N PRO A 84 34.11 -23.86 -3.47
CA PRO A 84 33.46 -22.96 -4.42
C PRO A 84 33.76 -21.51 -4.05
N SER A 85 34.44 -20.80 -4.93
CA SER A 85 34.85 -19.40 -4.72
C SER A 85 33.75 -18.35 -5.02
N THR A 86 32.50 -18.77 -5.21
CA THR A 86 31.38 -17.86 -5.46
C THR A 86 30.24 -18.15 -4.50
N GLN A 87 30.36 -17.67 -3.28
CA GLN A 87 29.19 -17.39 -2.47
C GLN A 87 28.41 -16.27 -3.15
N GLY A 88 27.37 -16.62 -3.92
CA GLY A 88 26.34 -15.65 -4.32
C GLY A 88 25.86 -14.97 -3.04
N MET A 89 26.06 -13.65 -2.93
CA MET A 89 25.61 -12.93 -1.74
C MET A 89 24.10 -12.82 -1.80
N LYS A 90 23.41 -13.13 -0.70
CA LYS A 90 22.00 -12.80 -0.55
C LYS A 90 21.80 -11.31 -0.84
N ASN A 91 20.76 -10.97 -1.60
CA ASN A 91 20.45 -9.56 -1.83
C ASN A 91 19.90 -8.96 -0.52
N PRO A 92 20.62 -8.01 0.11
CA PRO A 92 20.19 -7.41 1.38
C PRO A 92 18.86 -6.64 1.27
N LYS A 93 18.47 -6.25 0.05
CA LYS A 93 17.23 -5.52 -0.23
C LYS A 93 16.01 -6.40 -0.44
N TRP A 94 16.14 -7.73 -0.42
CA TRP A 94 14.96 -8.59 -0.51
C TRP A 94 14.00 -8.33 0.65
N LEU A 95 12.73 -8.15 0.33
CA LEU A 95 11.67 -8.09 1.34
C LEU A 95 11.48 -9.47 1.96
N THR A 96 11.59 -9.55 3.26
CA THR A 96 11.38 -10.79 4.03
C THR A 96 10.00 -10.86 4.65
N HIS A 97 9.48 -9.71 5.08
CA HIS A 97 8.16 -9.57 5.69
C HIS A 97 7.52 -8.26 5.25
N PHE A 98 6.21 -8.27 5.14
CA PHE A 98 5.42 -7.05 5.02
C PHE A 98 4.04 -7.25 5.66
N ALA A 99 3.40 -6.14 6.05
CA ALA A 99 2.00 -6.15 6.45
C ALA A 99 1.30 -4.89 5.94
N LEU A 100 0.01 -5.05 5.65
CA LEU A 100 -0.92 -3.97 5.35
C LEU A 100 -1.85 -3.82 6.55
N LEU A 101 -1.81 -2.64 7.18
CA LEU A 101 -2.61 -2.35 8.37
C LEU A 101 -3.68 -1.32 8.02
N LEU A 102 -4.92 -1.72 8.13
CA LEU A 102 -6.08 -0.89 7.81
C LEU A 102 -6.58 -0.21 9.09
N GLY A 103 -6.53 1.12 9.12
CA GLY A 103 -6.85 1.86 10.34
C GLY A 103 -5.91 1.53 11.53
N GLY A 104 -4.71 1.02 11.27
CA GLY A 104 -3.77 0.56 12.29
C GLY A 104 -3.96 -0.88 12.75
N GLN A 105 -4.89 -1.62 12.14
CA GLN A 105 -5.20 -3.02 12.48
C GLN A 105 -4.85 -3.96 11.33
N SER A 106 -4.39 -5.16 11.65
CA SER A 106 -4.20 -6.24 10.67
C SER A 106 -5.55 -6.87 10.35
N ILE A 107 -6.17 -6.40 9.26
CA ILE A 107 -7.45 -6.90 8.78
C ILE A 107 -7.21 -7.69 7.50
N PRO A 108 -7.68 -8.94 7.38
CA PRO A 108 -7.54 -9.72 6.17
C PRO A 108 -8.25 -9.08 4.98
N ILE A 109 -7.55 -9.00 3.85
CA ILE A 109 -8.14 -8.63 2.57
C ILE A 109 -8.65 -9.92 1.93
N LEU A 110 -9.97 -10.00 1.71
CA LEU A 110 -10.65 -11.19 1.17
C LEU A 110 -10.43 -11.32 -0.33
N GLN A 111 -10.50 -10.19 -1.03
CA GLN A 111 -10.24 -10.10 -2.48
C GLN A 111 -9.87 -8.67 -2.86
N ASN A 112 -9.21 -8.53 -4.02
CA ASN A 112 -8.85 -7.21 -4.57
C ASN A 112 -8.92 -7.20 -6.09
N PHE A 113 -9.13 -6.00 -6.65
CA PHE A 113 -9.07 -5.67 -8.08
C PHE A 113 -8.21 -4.44 -8.26
N ILE A 114 -7.14 -4.56 -9.05
CA ILE A 114 -6.13 -3.52 -9.22
C ILE A 114 -6.16 -3.00 -10.64
N TYR A 115 -6.41 -1.71 -10.79
CA TYR A 115 -6.45 -0.98 -12.06
C TYR A 115 -5.24 -0.05 -12.12
N GLY A 116 -4.08 -0.61 -12.48
CA GLY A 116 -2.79 0.09 -12.46
C GLY A 116 -2.75 1.33 -13.36
N GLU A 117 -3.37 1.28 -14.54
CA GLU A 117 -3.43 2.41 -15.48
C GLU A 117 -4.10 3.66 -14.89
N HIS A 118 -4.99 3.46 -13.91
CA HIS A 118 -5.73 4.55 -13.25
C HIS A 118 -5.26 4.81 -11.81
N ASP A 119 -4.27 4.05 -11.36
CA ASP A 119 -3.82 4.04 -9.96
C ASP A 119 -4.97 3.86 -8.95
N ILE A 120 -5.90 2.96 -9.28
CA ILE A 120 -7.06 2.65 -8.42
C ILE A 120 -7.04 1.16 -8.07
N ALA A 121 -7.28 0.85 -6.81
CA ALA A 121 -7.54 -0.50 -6.34
C ALA A 121 -8.82 -0.55 -5.52
N PHE A 122 -9.62 -1.59 -5.77
CA PHE A 122 -10.73 -1.98 -4.91
C PHE A 122 -10.34 -3.22 -4.14
N PHE A 123 -10.74 -3.30 -2.88
CA PHE A 123 -10.53 -4.48 -2.07
C PHE A 123 -11.69 -4.69 -1.11
N GLN A 124 -11.89 -5.92 -0.69
CA GLN A 124 -12.94 -6.28 0.26
C GLN A 124 -12.33 -6.79 1.56
N ILE A 125 -12.88 -6.34 2.67
CA ILE A 125 -12.56 -6.80 4.03
C ILE A 125 -13.79 -7.39 4.68
N ASP A 126 -13.62 -8.20 5.74
CA ASP A 126 -14.74 -8.61 6.56
C ASP A 126 -15.27 -7.37 7.32
N PRO A 127 -16.52 -6.95 7.06
CA PRO A 127 -17.11 -5.78 7.72
C PRO A 127 -17.23 -5.94 9.24
N LYS A 128 -17.25 -7.17 9.77
CA LYS A 128 -17.29 -7.44 11.20
C LYS A 128 -15.96 -7.13 11.89
N GLY A 129 -14.85 -7.22 11.17
CA GLY A 129 -13.51 -6.91 11.67
C GLY A 129 -13.19 -5.40 11.71
N PHE A 130 -14.03 -4.59 11.08
CA PHE A 130 -13.84 -3.16 11.00
C PHE A 130 -15.13 -2.44 11.44
N SER A 131 -15.04 -1.70 12.55
CA SER A 131 -16.20 -0.94 13.07
C SER A 131 -16.47 0.26 12.16
N ALA A 132 -17.06 0.01 10.99
CA ALA A 132 -17.45 1.05 10.07
C ALA A 132 -18.68 1.79 10.64
N GLN A 133 -18.61 3.10 10.66
CA GLN A 133 -19.78 3.96 10.85
C GLN A 133 -20.70 3.74 9.63
N PRO A 134 -22.05 3.68 9.78
CA PRO A 134 -22.97 3.42 8.68
C PRO A 134 -23.14 4.63 7.74
N VAL A 135 -22.03 5.25 7.37
CA VAL A 135 -21.97 6.41 6.46
C VAL A 135 -20.95 6.09 5.39
N TYR A 136 -21.41 6.09 4.15
CA TYR A 136 -20.61 5.75 2.98
C TYR A 136 -20.53 6.93 2.00
N PRO A 137 -19.48 6.99 1.16
CA PRO A 137 -19.35 8.06 0.18
C PRO A 137 -20.44 7.95 -0.90
N LYS A 138 -20.88 9.10 -1.40
CA LYS A 138 -21.72 9.18 -2.60
C LYS A 138 -20.84 9.62 -3.76
N ILE A 139 -20.60 8.71 -4.69
CA ILE A 139 -19.84 9.02 -5.91
C ILE A 139 -20.71 9.88 -6.82
N LYS A 140 -20.22 11.08 -7.13
CA LYS A 140 -20.89 11.99 -8.07
C LYS A 140 -20.45 11.73 -9.50
N ASN A 141 -21.37 11.92 -10.44
CA ASN A 141 -21.02 11.96 -11.84
C ASN A 141 -20.09 13.17 -12.11
N GLN A 142 -19.05 12.96 -12.90
CA GLN A 142 -18.07 13.99 -13.28
C GLN A 142 -18.73 15.23 -13.91
N LYS A 143 -19.80 15.04 -14.68
CA LYS A 143 -20.58 16.16 -15.31
C LYS A 143 -21.19 17.13 -14.28
N ALA A 144 -21.24 16.75 -13.01
CA ALA A 144 -21.77 17.60 -11.94
C ALA A 144 -20.70 18.52 -11.31
N ILE A 145 -19.45 18.44 -11.77
CA ILE A 145 -18.34 19.26 -11.29
C ILE A 145 -17.98 20.26 -12.39
N THR A 146 -18.11 21.55 -12.11
CA THR A 146 -17.77 22.63 -13.04
C THR A 146 -16.49 23.35 -12.60
N PRO A 147 -15.73 23.96 -13.53
CA PRO A 147 -14.60 24.81 -13.19
C PRO A 147 -14.97 25.85 -12.12
N GLY A 148 -14.10 26.06 -11.15
CA GLY A 148 -14.37 26.92 -9.99
C GLY A 148 -15.00 26.18 -8.80
N THR A 149 -15.39 24.90 -8.95
CA THR A 149 -15.88 24.10 -7.81
C THR A 149 -14.76 23.89 -6.79
N SER A 150 -15.03 24.27 -5.53
CA SER A 150 -14.11 23.99 -4.43
C SER A 150 -14.07 22.50 -4.12
N LEU A 151 -12.86 21.94 -4.03
CA LEU A 151 -12.58 20.55 -3.70
C LEU A 151 -11.83 20.46 -2.38
N CYS A 152 -12.04 19.37 -1.67
CA CYS A 152 -11.27 19.03 -0.48
C CYS A 152 -10.65 17.66 -0.67
N LYS A 153 -9.31 17.60 -0.78
CA LYS A 153 -8.55 16.37 -0.73
C LYS A 153 -8.33 15.99 0.73
N LEU A 154 -8.63 14.76 1.07
CA LEU A 154 -8.37 14.23 2.41
C LEU A 154 -7.25 13.20 2.35
N GLY A 155 -6.39 13.20 3.35
CA GLY A 155 -5.27 12.27 3.47
C GLY A 155 -4.57 12.40 4.80
N PHE A 156 -3.47 11.66 4.94
CA PHE A 156 -2.65 11.58 6.15
C PHE A 156 -1.21 12.04 5.87
N PRO A 157 -0.99 13.29 5.42
CA PRO A 157 0.36 13.82 5.22
C PRO A 157 1.04 14.06 6.57
N PHE A 158 2.37 14.23 6.53
CA PHE A 158 3.18 14.65 7.69
C PHE A 158 3.28 13.66 8.85
N VAL A 159 2.93 12.41 8.64
CA VAL A 159 3.05 11.36 9.65
C VAL A 159 4.10 10.36 9.20
N GLU A 160 5.12 10.19 10.01
CA GLU A 160 6.16 9.18 9.80
C GLU A 160 5.76 7.88 10.50
N VAL A 161 5.82 6.78 9.78
CA VAL A 161 5.51 5.45 10.31
C VAL A 161 6.82 4.74 10.59
N ASN A 162 7.18 4.62 11.86
CA ASN A 162 8.36 3.90 12.34
C ASN A 162 7.93 2.56 12.94
N PRO A 163 7.91 1.46 12.16
CA PRO A 163 7.52 0.15 12.66
C PRO A 163 8.62 -0.48 13.51
N THR A 164 8.20 -1.36 14.41
CA THR A 164 9.06 -2.34 15.06
C THR A 164 8.74 -3.72 14.51
N PHE A 165 9.66 -4.69 14.68
CA PHE A 165 9.46 -6.05 14.24
C PHE A 165 9.92 -7.03 15.33
N ASP A 166 9.01 -7.92 15.74
CA ASP A 166 9.31 -9.00 16.65
C ASP A 166 9.71 -10.25 15.85
N MET A 167 10.96 -10.68 16.00
CA MET A 167 11.50 -11.85 15.31
C MET A 167 10.92 -13.18 15.81
N HIS A 168 10.42 -13.24 17.05
CA HIS A 168 9.87 -14.48 17.60
C HIS A 168 8.46 -14.75 17.09
N THR A 169 7.65 -13.71 16.97
CA THR A 169 6.26 -13.81 16.51
C THR A 169 6.12 -13.48 15.04
N ALA A 170 7.18 -12.99 14.38
CA ALA A 170 7.17 -12.49 13.00
C ALA A 170 6.09 -11.42 12.76
N THR A 171 5.87 -10.54 13.74
CA THR A 171 4.83 -9.51 13.68
C THR A 171 5.41 -8.09 13.73
N PHE A 172 4.73 -7.19 13.02
CA PHE A 172 5.03 -5.78 13.08
C PHE A 172 4.28 -5.11 14.24
N GLY A 173 4.97 -4.21 14.95
CA GLY A 173 4.39 -3.29 15.93
C GLY A 173 4.40 -1.85 15.41
N LEU A 174 3.42 -1.07 15.85
CA LEU A 174 3.38 0.39 15.65
C LEU A 174 3.52 1.07 17.00
N SER A 175 4.13 2.26 17.00
CA SER A 175 4.16 3.09 18.20
C SER A 175 2.74 3.42 18.65
N PRO A 176 2.38 3.25 19.96
CA PRO A 176 1.07 3.62 20.47
C PRO A 176 0.72 5.10 20.26
N GLN A 177 1.74 5.97 20.15
CA GLN A 177 1.56 7.39 19.90
C GLN A 177 1.21 7.71 18.44
N LEU A 178 1.37 6.75 17.53
CA LEU A 178 1.01 6.94 16.13
C LEU A 178 -0.50 7.04 15.93
N LEU A 179 -1.28 6.36 16.73
CA LEU A 179 -2.74 6.30 16.59
C LEU A 179 -3.45 7.16 17.65
N PRO A 180 -4.53 7.87 17.30
CA PRO A 180 -5.14 7.98 15.96
C PRO A 180 -4.33 8.89 15.04
N ILE A 181 -4.19 8.49 13.77
CA ILE A 181 -3.53 9.33 12.75
C ILE A 181 -4.49 10.45 12.33
N PRO A 182 -4.07 11.72 12.44
CA PRO A 182 -4.94 12.84 12.10
C PRO A 182 -5.18 12.93 10.59
N LEU A 183 -6.44 13.03 10.18
CA LEU A 183 -6.84 13.26 8.78
C LEU A 183 -6.75 14.75 8.47
N PHE A 184 -6.04 15.11 7.40
CA PHE A 184 -5.84 16.50 7.00
C PHE A 184 -6.68 16.86 5.77
N PRO A 185 -7.46 17.95 5.81
CA PRO A 185 -8.11 18.52 4.65
C PRO A 185 -7.14 19.45 3.91
N ILE A 186 -7.01 19.24 2.61
CA ILE A 186 -6.27 20.11 1.70
C ILE A 186 -7.27 20.70 0.71
N GLU A 187 -7.40 22.03 0.73
CA GLU A 187 -8.31 22.74 -0.16
C GLU A 187 -7.71 22.88 -1.56
N GLY A 188 -8.58 22.76 -2.58
CA GLY A 188 -8.25 22.98 -3.97
C GLY A 188 -9.46 23.44 -4.75
N ILE A 189 -9.23 23.91 -5.97
CA ILE A 189 -10.29 24.33 -6.90
C ILE A 189 -10.16 23.47 -8.16
N TYR A 190 -11.28 22.88 -8.59
CA TYR A 190 -11.34 22.21 -9.87
C TYR A 190 -11.25 23.25 -11.00
N THR A 191 -10.25 23.12 -11.83
CA THR A 191 -10.01 24.06 -12.94
C THR A 191 -10.44 23.50 -14.28
N ARG A 192 -10.04 22.26 -14.59
CA ARG A 192 -10.36 21.58 -15.86
C ARG A 192 -10.06 20.09 -15.78
N ASN A 193 -10.59 19.33 -16.71
CA ASN A 193 -10.11 17.97 -16.99
C ASN A 193 -8.82 18.05 -17.78
N ILE A 194 -7.81 17.30 -17.34
CA ILE A 194 -6.61 17.08 -18.11
C ILE A 194 -6.81 15.73 -18.80
N LEU A 195 -6.89 15.75 -20.13
CA LEU A 195 -6.88 14.52 -20.91
C LEU A 195 -5.43 14.00 -20.93
N ARG A 196 -5.22 12.81 -20.43
CA ARG A 196 -3.96 12.10 -20.64
C ARG A 196 -3.93 11.62 -22.09
N GLY A 197 -3.01 12.15 -22.88
CA GLY A 197 -2.73 11.67 -24.22
C GLY A 197 -1.53 10.73 -24.20
N MET A 198 -1.50 9.70 -25.03
CA MET A 198 -0.25 9.01 -25.35
C MET A 198 0.56 9.88 -26.31
N THR A 199 1.80 10.14 -26.00
CA THR A 199 2.79 10.72 -26.91
C THR A 199 3.16 9.70 -27.99
N GLN A 200 3.72 10.13 -29.13
CA GLN A 200 4.09 9.24 -30.23
C GLN A 200 5.13 8.17 -29.85
N ASP A 201 5.84 8.35 -28.75
CA ASP A 201 6.81 7.39 -28.19
C ASP A 201 6.21 6.43 -27.16
N GLY A 202 4.90 6.52 -26.89
CA GLY A 202 4.20 5.68 -25.94
C GLY A 202 4.30 6.10 -24.47
N SER A 203 4.94 7.25 -24.19
CA SER A 203 4.93 7.84 -22.84
C SER A 203 3.61 8.58 -22.57
N MET A 204 3.17 8.64 -21.31
CA MET A 204 2.01 9.44 -20.91
C MET A 204 2.46 10.86 -20.60
N ASP A 205 2.04 11.83 -21.42
CA ASP A 205 2.18 13.23 -21.10
C ASP A 205 0.93 13.80 -20.42
N ILE A 206 1.17 14.63 -19.41
CA ILE A 206 0.16 15.46 -18.77
C ILE A 206 0.17 16.79 -19.50
N LEU A 207 -0.81 17.04 -20.34
CA LEU A 207 -1.06 18.35 -20.93
C LEU A 207 -1.93 19.21 -20.01
#